data_f039b28583d903352388c3eda03ff2ae
#
_entry.id   f039b28583d903352388c3eda03ff2ae
#
_cell.length_a   1.000
_cell.length_b   1.000
_cell.length_c   1.000
_cell.angle_alpha   90.00
_cell.angle_beta   90.00
_cell.angle_gamma   90.00
#
_symmetry.space_group_name_H-M   'P 1'
#
loop_
_entity.id
_entity.type
_entity.pdbx_description
1 polymer ?
#
loop_
_entity_poly.entity_id
_entity_poly.type
_entity_poly.pdbx_seq_one_letter_code
_entity_poly.pdbx_strand_id
1 'polypeptide(L)'
;MVAEPHQSHSKFIRSFLTSLVYPIQYVVNLPVELTEWASKTLVTHNTLLKKNEQLKQERLILSRKLQRYAVLEAENKRLRELLESSFEINEKVLVAELIAVELQTFRKQVVINKGLREGAYEGQPIVSSNGIMGQVIHVGPFSSTVLLITDSNHALPVQINRNGLRSIAVGTGNNDKLFLEYLPNNADIRLGDLVVSS
;
A
#
# COMPACT_ATOMS: atom_id res chain seq x y z
N MET A 1 21.62 90.74 26.71
CA MET A 1 22.77 89.92 27.13
C MET A 1 22.28 89.02 28.27
N VAL A 2 21.73 87.87 28.03
CA VAL A 2 21.53 86.79 28.97
C VAL A 2 21.48 85.51 28.18
N ALA A 3 22.44 84.62 28.44
CA ALA A 3 22.64 83.34 27.81
C ALA A 3 21.75 82.28 28.46
N GLU A 4 21.06 81.51 27.68
CA GLU A 4 20.40 80.32 28.17
C GLU A 4 21.34 79.07 27.97
N PRO A 5 21.60 78.30 29.02
CA PRO A 5 22.17 76.96 28.89
C PRO A 5 21.21 75.93 29.49
N HIS A 6 20.25 75.44 28.73
CA HIS A 6 19.39 74.39 29.29
C HIS A 6 18.87 73.37 28.28
N GLN A 7 19.65 73.03 27.20
CA GLN A 7 19.18 72.05 26.21
C GLN A 7 20.08 70.82 26.04
N SER A 8 21.14 70.66 26.85
CA SER A 8 22.02 69.50 26.64
C SER A 8 21.70 68.24 27.46
N HIS A 9 20.96 68.36 28.55
CA HIS A 9 20.67 67.20 29.42
C HIS A 9 19.51 66.32 28.95
N SER A 10 18.58 66.83 28.17
CA SER A 10 17.41 66.07 27.69
C SER A 10 17.77 65.09 26.56
N LYS A 11 18.81 65.41 25.79
CA LYS A 11 19.29 64.50 24.71
C LYS A 11 20.09 63.30 25.24
N PHE A 12 20.83 63.49 26.34
CA PHE A 12 21.59 62.41 26.96
C PHE A 12 20.67 61.39 27.66
N ILE A 13 19.64 61.86 28.31
CA ILE A 13 18.68 60.99 29.01
C ILE A 13 17.84 60.18 28.03
N ARG A 14 17.49 60.76 26.89
CA ARG A 14 16.73 60.04 25.82
C ARG A 14 17.58 58.97 25.15
N SER A 15 18.86 59.19 24.87
CA SER A 15 19.71 58.19 24.26
C SER A 15 20.09 57.04 25.21
N PHE A 16 20.13 57.32 26.52
CA PHE A 16 20.35 56.29 27.55
C PHE A 16 19.15 55.37 27.74
N LEU A 17 17.93 55.95 27.72
CA LEU A 17 16.69 55.18 27.80
C LEU A 17 16.42 54.31 26.58
N THR A 18 16.72 54.79 25.39
CA THR A 18 16.59 53.97 24.15
C THR A 18 17.62 52.85 24.08
N SER A 19 18.82 53.05 24.61
CA SER A 19 19.85 52.00 24.64
C SER A 19 19.55 50.88 25.65
N LEU A 20 18.78 51.17 26.69
CA LEU A 20 18.40 50.19 27.73
C LEU A 20 17.16 49.37 27.34
N VAL A 21 16.28 49.91 26.47
CA VAL A 21 15.07 49.23 26.01
C VAL A 21 15.37 48.18 24.88
N TYR A 22 16.43 48.41 24.13
CA TYR A 22 16.79 47.51 23.01
C TYR A 22 17.11 46.06 23.44
N PRO A 23 17.88 45.80 24.51
CA PRO A 23 18.15 44.42 24.94
C PRO A 23 16.94 43.74 25.58
N ILE A 24 15.96 44.48 26.09
CA ILE A 24 14.77 43.90 26.73
C ILE A 24 13.83 43.32 25.69
N GLN A 25 13.70 43.91 24.51
CA GLN A 25 12.90 43.35 23.41
C GLN A 25 13.50 42.07 22.83
N TYR A 26 14.84 41.91 22.91
CA TYR A 26 15.51 40.70 22.42
C TYR A 26 15.30 39.50 23.35
N VAL A 27 15.18 39.74 24.66
CA VAL A 27 14.98 38.69 25.68
C VAL A 27 13.53 38.20 25.73
N VAL A 28 12.57 39.02 25.36
CA VAL A 28 11.12 38.65 25.38
C VAL A 28 10.73 37.74 24.21
N ASN A 29 11.44 37.79 23.07
CA ASN A 29 11.15 36.98 21.91
C ASN A 29 11.83 35.59 21.89
N LEU A 30 12.80 35.37 22.79
CA LEU A 30 13.54 34.10 22.88
C LEU A 30 12.74 32.89 23.43
N PRO A 31 11.78 33.04 24.36
CA PRO A 31 11.09 31.87 24.92
C PRO A 31 10.05 31.22 23.98
N VAL A 32 9.52 31.96 22.99
CA VAL A 32 8.45 31.41 22.12
C VAL A 32 9.00 30.42 21.10
N GLU A 33 10.16 30.68 20.51
CA GLU A 33 10.78 29.76 19.54
C GLU A 33 11.32 28.49 20.21
N LEU A 34 11.85 28.60 21.43
CA LEU A 34 12.35 27.45 22.18
C LEU A 34 11.22 26.51 22.65
N THR A 35 10.09 27.05 23.01
CA THR A 35 8.92 26.23 23.41
C THR A 35 8.27 25.55 22.22
N GLU A 36 8.22 26.19 21.06
CA GLU A 36 7.72 25.57 19.83
C GLU A 36 8.66 24.46 19.33
N TRP A 37 9.97 24.66 19.40
CA TRP A 37 10.96 23.64 19.02
C TRP A 37 10.91 22.43 19.95
N ALA A 38 10.84 22.64 21.25
CA ALA A 38 10.74 21.58 22.26
C ALA A 38 9.41 20.79 22.13
N SER A 39 8.29 21.47 21.91
CA SER A 39 6.99 20.81 21.77
C SER A 39 6.91 19.99 20.48
N LYS A 40 7.40 20.50 19.36
CA LYS A 40 7.46 19.76 18.07
C LYS A 40 8.34 18.51 18.17
N THR A 41 9.49 18.61 18.84
CA THR A 41 10.43 17.48 18.99
C THR A 41 9.85 16.39 19.90
N LEU A 42 9.22 16.75 21.02
CA LEU A 42 8.61 15.79 21.96
C LEU A 42 7.39 15.09 21.36
N VAL A 43 6.54 15.82 20.63
CA VAL A 43 5.38 15.23 19.94
C VAL A 43 5.83 14.25 18.87
N THR A 44 6.86 14.60 18.09
CA THR A 44 7.42 13.72 17.04
C THR A 44 8.03 12.47 17.67
N HIS A 45 8.79 12.59 18.76
CA HIS A 45 9.40 11.45 19.43
C HIS A 45 8.36 10.47 19.98
N ASN A 46 7.35 10.96 20.67
CA ASN A 46 6.26 10.13 21.17
C ASN A 46 5.44 9.47 20.06
N THR A 47 5.25 10.17 18.95
CA THR A 47 4.56 9.62 17.78
C THR A 47 5.39 8.51 17.12
N LEU A 48 6.70 8.69 17.02
CA LEU A 48 7.63 7.67 16.51
C LEU A 48 7.68 6.44 17.42
N LEU A 49 7.71 6.62 18.74
CA LEU A 49 7.66 5.50 19.68
C LEU A 49 6.37 4.71 19.55
N LYS A 50 5.21 5.37 19.53
CA LYS A 50 3.91 4.72 19.33
C LYS A 50 3.86 3.96 18.00
N LYS A 51 4.34 4.57 16.92
CA LYS A 51 4.37 3.94 15.60
C LYS A 51 5.33 2.74 15.57
N ASN A 52 6.46 2.82 16.26
CA ASN A 52 7.40 1.70 16.40
C ASN A 52 6.77 0.52 17.15
N GLU A 53 6.04 0.80 18.24
CA GLU A 53 5.31 -0.21 18.99
C GLU A 53 4.18 -0.84 18.16
N GLN A 54 3.42 -0.05 17.41
CA GLN A 54 2.41 -0.55 16.48
C GLN A 54 3.01 -1.46 15.42
N LEU A 55 4.10 -1.04 14.78
CA LEU A 55 4.81 -1.86 13.78
C LEU A 55 5.38 -3.15 14.38
N LYS A 56 5.87 -3.12 15.62
CA LYS A 56 6.31 -4.34 16.32
C LYS A 56 5.15 -5.30 16.56
N GLN A 57 4.00 -4.79 16.98
CA GLN A 57 2.79 -5.59 17.19
C GLN A 57 2.27 -6.18 15.87
N GLU A 58 2.20 -5.38 14.82
CA GLU A 58 1.82 -5.84 13.47
C GLU A 58 2.77 -6.93 12.98
N ARG A 59 4.08 -6.74 13.16
CA ARG A 59 5.09 -7.74 12.82
C ARG A 59 4.90 -9.05 13.58
N LEU A 60 4.58 -9.00 14.87
CA LEU A 60 4.31 -10.19 15.67
C LEU A 60 3.05 -10.93 15.20
N ILE A 61 1.99 -10.18 14.88
CA ILE A 61 0.74 -10.77 14.35
C ILE A 61 1.01 -11.42 13.00
N LEU A 62 1.74 -10.75 12.12
CA LEU A 62 2.09 -11.26 10.80
C LEU A 62 2.97 -12.51 10.91
N SER A 63 3.97 -12.50 11.79
CA SER A 63 4.83 -13.66 12.05
C SER A 63 4.02 -14.88 12.52
N ARG A 64 3.06 -14.69 13.43
CA ARG A 64 2.16 -15.78 13.87
C ARG A 64 1.28 -16.30 12.72
N LYS A 65 0.78 -15.41 11.86
CA LYS A 65 0.01 -15.82 10.68
C LYS A 65 0.87 -16.66 9.73
N LEU A 66 2.11 -16.23 9.46
CA LEU A 66 3.05 -16.97 8.61
C LEU A 66 3.39 -18.33 9.17
N GLN A 67 3.64 -18.44 10.50
CA GLN A 67 3.87 -19.74 11.14
C GLN A 67 2.65 -20.66 11.00
N ARG A 68 1.45 -20.14 11.23
CA ARG A 68 0.22 -20.93 11.05
C ARG A 68 0.02 -21.33 9.59
N TYR A 69 0.33 -20.45 8.66
CA TYR A 69 0.26 -20.75 7.23
C TYR A 69 1.22 -21.90 6.86
N ALA A 70 2.47 -21.83 7.31
CA ALA A 70 3.45 -22.88 7.06
C ALA A 70 3.02 -24.25 7.61
N VAL A 71 2.38 -24.29 8.80
CA VAL A 71 1.82 -25.53 9.37
C VAL A 71 0.69 -26.07 8.50
N LEU A 72 -0.26 -25.22 8.09
CA LEU A 72 -1.38 -25.63 7.24
C LEU A 72 -0.92 -26.10 5.85
N GLU A 73 0.10 -25.47 5.29
CA GLU A 73 0.71 -25.88 4.03
C GLU A 73 1.36 -27.25 4.14
N ALA A 74 2.14 -27.48 5.21
CA ALA A 74 2.75 -28.78 5.48
C ALA A 74 1.70 -29.90 5.69
N GLU A 75 0.60 -29.58 6.39
CA GLU A 75 -0.51 -30.52 6.58
C GLU A 75 -1.24 -30.79 5.26
N ASN A 76 -1.48 -29.77 4.44
CA ASN A 76 -2.10 -29.91 3.12
C ASN A 76 -1.22 -30.76 2.18
N LYS A 77 0.09 -30.53 2.20
CA LYS A 77 1.05 -31.35 1.45
C LYS A 77 0.99 -32.80 1.90
N ARG A 78 1.01 -33.05 3.21
CA ARG A 78 0.90 -34.40 3.76
C ARG A 78 -0.41 -35.08 3.39
N LEU A 79 -1.53 -34.36 3.44
CA LEU A 79 -2.83 -34.92 3.05
C LEU A 79 -2.86 -35.27 1.55
N ARG A 80 -2.26 -34.43 0.70
CA ARG A 80 -2.13 -34.70 -0.74
C ARG A 80 -1.26 -35.91 -1.03
N GLU A 81 -0.13 -36.07 -0.32
CA GLU A 81 0.74 -37.24 -0.42
C GLU A 81 -0.01 -38.51 -0.03
N LEU A 82 -0.83 -38.48 1.02
CA LEU A 82 -1.66 -39.62 1.45
C LEU A 82 -2.74 -39.98 0.41
N LEU A 83 -3.19 -39.00 -0.39
CA LEU A 83 -4.20 -39.21 -1.44
C LEU A 83 -3.59 -39.54 -2.79
N GLU A 84 -2.27 -39.79 -2.88
CA GLU A 84 -1.51 -40.08 -4.12
C GLU A 84 -1.65 -39.00 -5.22
N SER A 85 -2.10 -37.80 -4.86
CA SER A 85 -2.20 -36.70 -5.79
C SER A 85 -0.94 -35.83 -5.75
N SER A 86 0.08 -36.19 -6.53
CA SER A 86 1.32 -35.45 -6.68
C SER A 86 1.11 -34.18 -7.52
N PHE A 87 0.92 -33.04 -6.90
CA PHE A 87 1.15 -31.74 -7.53
C PHE A 87 2.09 -30.92 -6.62
N GLU A 88 3.38 -31.00 -6.89
CA GLU A 88 4.34 -30.00 -6.39
C GLU A 88 4.18 -28.71 -7.20
N ILE A 89 3.52 -27.72 -6.62
CA ILE A 89 3.53 -26.37 -7.18
C ILE A 89 4.80 -25.69 -6.66
N ASN A 90 5.86 -25.77 -7.43
CA ASN A 90 7.10 -25.03 -7.19
C ASN A 90 6.94 -23.64 -7.83
N GLU A 91 6.23 -22.75 -7.17
CA GLU A 91 5.91 -21.44 -7.69
C GLU A 91 7.14 -20.52 -7.61
N LYS A 92 7.79 -20.30 -8.75
CA LYS A 92 8.75 -19.21 -8.92
C LYS A 92 7.99 -17.91 -9.06
N VAL A 93 8.07 -17.06 -8.05
CA VAL A 93 7.47 -15.72 -8.08
C VAL A 93 8.41 -14.75 -8.81
N LEU A 94 7.89 -14.09 -9.85
CA LEU A 94 8.57 -13.00 -10.56
C LEU A 94 7.95 -11.66 -10.12
N VAL A 95 8.79 -10.76 -9.66
CA VAL A 95 8.35 -9.38 -9.38
C VAL A 95 8.45 -8.58 -10.68
N ALA A 96 7.34 -7.98 -11.11
CA ALA A 96 7.25 -7.22 -12.35
C ALA A 96 6.73 -5.78 -12.08
N GLU A 97 7.12 -4.86 -12.95
CA GLU A 97 6.64 -3.49 -12.96
C GLU A 97 5.78 -3.24 -14.18
N LEU A 98 4.78 -2.38 -14.04
CA LEU A 98 3.93 -1.94 -15.14
C LEU A 98 4.70 -0.93 -16.00
N ILE A 99 4.82 -1.22 -17.30
CA ILE A 99 5.43 -0.31 -18.29
C ILE A 99 4.35 0.55 -18.97
N ALA A 100 3.24 -0.07 -19.33
CA ALA A 100 2.15 0.59 -20.04
C ALA A 100 0.79 0.05 -19.60
N VAL A 101 -0.22 0.90 -19.72
CA VAL A 101 -1.60 0.57 -19.37
C VAL A 101 -2.49 0.95 -20.54
N GLU A 102 -3.17 -0.03 -21.11
CA GLU A 102 -4.14 0.16 -22.18
C GLU A 102 -5.55 -0.15 -21.65
N LEU A 103 -6.27 0.92 -21.28
CA LEU A 103 -7.63 0.83 -20.73
C LEU A 103 -8.64 1.37 -21.76
N GLN A 104 -8.78 0.69 -22.87
CA GLN A 104 -9.86 0.99 -23.84
C GLN A 104 -11.19 0.44 -23.29
N THR A 105 -12.30 0.93 -23.84
CA THR A 105 -13.65 0.56 -23.39
C THR A 105 -13.89 -0.95 -23.41
N PHE A 106 -13.28 -1.67 -24.36
CA PHE A 106 -13.46 -3.11 -24.55
C PHE A 106 -12.20 -3.94 -24.31
N ARG A 107 -11.05 -3.31 -24.06
CA ARG A 107 -9.79 -4.00 -23.81
C ARG A 107 -9.13 -3.44 -22.56
N LYS A 108 -8.94 -4.30 -21.59
CA LYS A 108 -8.27 -3.97 -20.34
C LYS A 108 -6.97 -4.78 -20.28
N GLN A 109 -5.90 -4.20 -20.82
CA GLN A 109 -4.59 -4.84 -20.89
C GLN A 109 -3.53 -3.95 -20.26
N VAL A 110 -2.49 -4.59 -19.73
CA VAL A 110 -1.32 -3.90 -19.22
C VAL A 110 -0.06 -4.59 -19.72
N VAL A 111 1.03 -3.85 -19.86
CA VAL A 111 2.33 -4.39 -20.25
C VAL A 111 3.26 -4.35 -19.04
N ILE A 112 3.92 -5.47 -18.76
CA ILE A 112 4.88 -5.63 -17.69
C ILE A 112 6.31 -5.80 -18.22
N ASN A 113 7.32 -5.41 -17.40
CA ASN A 113 8.76 -5.46 -17.73
C ASN A 113 9.39 -6.84 -17.53
N LYS A 114 8.63 -7.91 -17.70
CA LYS A 114 9.12 -9.29 -17.66
C LYS A 114 8.70 -10.03 -18.91
N GLY A 115 9.63 -10.76 -19.52
CA GLY A 115 9.42 -11.52 -20.74
C GLY A 115 10.03 -12.91 -20.68
N LEU A 116 10.25 -13.51 -21.84
CA LEU A 116 10.85 -14.84 -21.98
C LEU A 116 12.20 -14.97 -21.26
N ARG A 117 13.02 -13.90 -21.26
CA ARG A 117 14.33 -13.91 -20.60
C ARG A 117 14.26 -14.13 -19.11
N GLU A 118 13.23 -13.60 -18.48
CA GLU A 118 13.00 -13.70 -17.03
C GLU A 118 12.17 -14.95 -16.67
N GLY A 119 11.73 -15.69 -17.68
CA GLY A 119 10.96 -16.91 -17.49
C GLY A 119 9.44 -16.70 -17.40
N ALA A 120 8.93 -15.57 -17.93
CA ALA A 120 7.50 -15.37 -18.09
C ALA A 120 6.94 -16.31 -19.17
N TYR A 121 5.72 -16.80 -19.00
CA TYR A 121 5.04 -17.68 -19.95
C TYR A 121 3.56 -17.27 -20.10
N GLU A 122 2.98 -17.64 -21.25
CA GLU A 122 1.57 -17.41 -21.51
C GLU A 122 0.71 -18.27 -20.58
N GLY A 123 -0.37 -17.68 -20.06
CA GLY A 123 -1.20 -18.30 -19.05
C GLY A 123 -0.75 -18.04 -17.60
N GLN A 124 0.41 -17.42 -17.38
CA GLN A 124 0.89 -17.11 -16.03
C GLN A 124 -0.03 -16.12 -15.31
N PRO A 125 -0.49 -16.42 -14.08
CA PRO A 125 -1.31 -15.49 -13.32
C PRO A 125 -0.47 -14.32 -12.79
N ILE A 126 -1.05 -13.13 -12.78
CA ILE A 126 -0.49 -11.92 -12.20
C ILE A 126 -1.30 -11.53 -10.97
N VAL A 127 -0.59 -11.35 -9.86
CA VAL A 127 -1.18 -10.95 -8.59
C VAL A 127 -0.64 -9.60 -8.13
N SER A 128 -1.46 -8.86 -7.42
CA SER A 128 -1.10 -7.60 -6.75
C SER A 128 -1.34 -7.73 -5.25
N SER A 129 -1.06 -6.67 -4.50
CA SER A 129 -1.38 -6.59 -3.06
C SER A 129 -2.88 -6.81 -2.74
N ASN A 130 -3.75 -6.56 -3.70
CA ASN A 130 -5.21 -6.64 -3.53
C ASN A 130 -5.83 -7.96 -4.03
N GLY A 131 -5.02 -8.82 -4.65
CA GLY A 131 -5.46 -10.11 -5.20
C GLY A 131 -5.06 -10.32 -6.66
N ILE A 132 -5.77 -11.21 -7.35
CA ILE A 132 -5.51 -11.53 -8.74
C ILE A 132 -5.80 -10.30 -9.61
N MET A 133 -4.81 -9.94 -10.43
CA MET A 133 -4.89 -8.79 -11.34
C MET A 133 -5.27 -9.21 -12.77
N GLY A 134 -4.76 -10.36 -13.23
CA GLY A 134 -4.96 -10.83 -14.59
C GLY A 134 -4.12 -12.04 -14.94
N GLN A 135 -3.98 -12.29 -16.24
CA GLN A 135 -3.22 -13.39 -16.79
C GLN A 135 -2.40 -12.93 -17.99
N VAL A 136 -1.19 -13.46 -18.14
CA VAL A 136 -0.33 -13.19 -19.29
C VAL A 136 -0.95 -13.82 -20.53
N ILE A 137 -1.21 -13.01 -21.57
CA ILE A 137 -1.77 -13.47 -22.85
C ILE A 137 -0.76 -13.48 -24.00
N HIS A 138 0.32 -12.71 -23.86
CA HIS A 138 1.39 -12.67 -24.84
C HIS A 138 2.73 -12.38 -24.17
N VAL A 139 3.77 -13.10 -24.59
CA VAL A 139 5.12 -12.96 -24.01
C VAL A 139 6.10 -12.57 -25.10
N GLY A 140 6.66 -11.38 -24.95
CA GLY A 140 7.79 -10.90 -25.77
C GLY A 140 9.14 -11.23 -25.12
N PRO A 141 10.26 -10.89 -25.79
CA PRO A 141 11.60 -11.14 -25.25
C PRO A 141 11.90 -10.45 -23.92
N PHE A 142 11.38 -9.23 -23.71
CA PHE A 142 11.67 -8.35 -22.54
C PHE A 142 10.43 -7.88 -21.80
N SER A 143 9.25 -8.09 -22.37
CA SER A 143 7.99 -7.61 -21.81
C SER A 143 6.88 -8.61 -22.11
N SER A 144 5.80 -8.55 -21.32
CA SER A 144 4.62 -9.39 -21.54
C SER A 144 3.35 -8.55 -21.45
N THR A 145 2.35 -8.96 -22.22
CA THR A 145 1.00 -8.37 -22.17
C THR A 145 0.11 -9.20 -21.26
N VAL A 146 -0.55 -8.53 -20.35
CA VAL A 146 -1.44 -9.11 -19.34
C VAL A 146 -2.88 -8.67 -19.62
N LEU A 147 -3.79 -9.60 -19.69
CA LEU A 147 -5.23 -9.35 -19.73
C LEU A 147 -5.74 -9.24 -18.30
N LEU A 148 -6.38 -8.11 -17.97
CA LEU A 148 -6.91 -7.89 -16.64
C LEU A 148 -8.17 -8.72 -16.39
N ILE A 149 -8.43 -9.11 -15.15
CA ILE A 149 -9.64 -9.85 -14.76
C ILE A 149 -10.94 -9.07 -15.04
N THR A 150 -10.83 -7.75 -15.18
CA THR A 150 -11.97 -6.86 -15.49
C THR A 150 -12.28 -6.76 -16.98
N ASP A 151 -11.43 -7.30 -17.86
CA ASP A 151 -11.70 -7.38 -19.30
C ASP A 151 -12.89 -8.29 -19.59
N SER A 152 -13.75 -7.91 -20.52
CA SER A 152 -14.95 -8.68 -20.88
C SER A 152 -14.65 -10.04 -21.52
N ASN A 153 -13.42 -10.24 -22.00
CA ASN A 153 -12.99 -11.50 -22.56
C ASN A 153 -12.20 -12.38 -21.56
N HIS A 154 -12.08 -11.93 -20.30
CA HIS A 154 -11.40 -12.70 -19.26
C HIS A 154 -12.41 -13.48 -18.42
N ALA A 155 -12.14 -14.77 -18.26
CA ALA A 155 -12.93 -15.67 -17.41
C ALA A 155 -11.97 -16.44 -16.49
N LEU A 156 -12.28 -16.49 -15.20
CA LEU A 156 -11.47 -17.13 -14.19
C LEU A 156 -12.34 -18.10 -13.36
N PRO A 157 -11.96 -19.37 -13.19
CA PRO A 157 -12.63 -20.26 -12.26
C PRO A 157 -12.37 -19.82 -10.83
N VAL A 158 -13.44 -19.70 -10.07
CA VAL A 158 -13.41 -19.21 -8.70
C VAL A 158 -14.27 -20.07 -7.78
N GLN A 159 -14.01 -19.99 -6.48
CA GLN A 159 -14.88 -20.57 -5.47
C GLN A 159 -15.11 -19.57 -4.32
N ILE A 160 -16.26 -19.69 -3.70
CA ILE A 160 -16.59 -18.96 -2.48
C ILE A 160 -15.96 -19.68 -1.32
N ASN A 161 -15.06 -19.01 -0.61
CA ASN A 161 -14.26 -19.62 0.46
C ASN A 161 -15.10 -20.19 1.62
N ARG A 162 -16.29 -19.61 1.89
CA ARG A 162 -17.14 -20.01 3.01
C ARG A 162 -17.79 -21.38 2.82
N ASN A 163 -18.33 -21.65 1.65
CA ASN A 163 -19.12 -22.86 1.36
C ASN A 163 -18.54 -23.73 0.23
N GLY A 164 -17.40 -23.34 -0.37
CA GLY A 164 -16.77 -24.08 -1.47
C GLY A 164 -17.54 -24.06 -2.79
N LEU A 165 -18.56 -23.19 -2.92
CA LEU A 165 -19.34 -23.08 -4.13
C LEU A 165 -18.47 -22.58 -5.28
N ARG A 166 -18.41 -23.32 -6.38
CA ARG A 166 -17.61 -22.97 -7.56
C ARG A 166 -18.43 -22.19 -8.57
N SER A 167 -17.78 -21.26 -9.24
CA SER A 167 -18.37 -20.40 -10.27
C SER A 167 -17.28 -19.95 -11.25
N ILE A 168 -17.66 -19.22 -12.28
CA ILE A 168 -16.75 -18.55 -13.19
C ILE A 168 -16.93 -17.04 -13.01
N ALA A 169 -15.85 -16.35 -12.66
CA ALA A 169 -15.84 -14.89 -12.63
C ALA A 169 -15.48 -14.36 -14.01
N VAL A 170 -16.33 -13.54 -14.58
CA VAL A 170 -16.17 -12.92 -15.90
C VAL A 170 -16.03 -11.41 -15.74
N GLY A 171 -15.10 -10.81 -16.48
CA GLY A 171 -14.92 -9.37 -16.50
C GLY A 171 -16.12 -8.67 -17.17
N THR A 172 -16.50 -7.52 -16.64
CA THR A 172 -17.62 -6.72 -17.16
C THR A 172 -17.18 -5.55 -18.04
N GLY A 173 -15.85 -5.35 -18.21
CA GLY A 173 -15.29 -4.12 -18.79
C GLY A 173 -15.31 -2.94 -17.81
N ASN A 174 -15.90 -3.09 -16.63
CA ASN A 174 -15.86 -2.10 -15.55
C ASN A 174 -14.74 -2.46 -14.57
N ASN A 175 -14.00 -1.47 -14.07
CA ASN A 175 -12.83 -1.70 -13.21
C ASN A 175 -13.17 -2.29 -11.84
N ASP A 176 -14.41 -2.12 -11.38
CA ASP A 176 -14.80 -2.43 -10.00
C ASP A 176 -15.72 -3.65 -9.88
N LYS A 177 -16.09 -4.28 -11.01
CA LYS A 177 -17.12 -5.33 -10.99
C LYS A 177 -16.74 -6.51 -11.87
N LEU A 178 -16.93 -7.69 -11.29
CA LEU A 178 -16.93 -8.96 -12.01
C LEU A 178 -18.34 -9.55 -11.93
N PHE A 179 -18.68 -10.36 -12.90
CA PHE A 179 -19.93 -11.11 -12.91
C PHE A 179 -19.63 -12.58 -12.60
N LEU A 180 -20.44 -13.21 -11.75
CA LEU A 180 -20.32 -14.64 -11.48
C LEU A 180 -21.34 -15.39 -12.33
N GLU A 181 -20.84 -16.25 -13.22
CA GLU A 181 -21.67 -17.10 -14.09
C GLU A 181 -21.86 -18.50 -13.51
N TYR A 182 -22.87 -19.21 -14.00
CA TYR A 182 -23.18 -20.60 -13.64
C TYR A 182 -23.46 -20.83 -12.15
N LEU A 183 -24.05 -19.82 -11.49
CA LEU A 183 -24.51 -19.98 -10.12
C LEU A 183 -25.86 -20.72 -10.08
N PRO A 184 -26.05 -21.72 -9.21
CA PRO A 184 -27.35 -22.31 -8.96
C PRO A 184 -28.35 -21.26 -8.41
N ASN A 185 -29.61 -21.36 -8.78
CA ASN A 185 -30.66 -20.43 -8.31
C ASN A 185 -30.81 -20.41 -6.78
N ASN A 186 -30.39 -21.46 -6.09
CA ASN A 186 -30.41 -21.60 -4.63
C ASN A 186 -29.03 -21.39 -4.00
N ALA A 187 -28.09 -20.70 -4.68
CA ALA A 187 -26.75 -20.46 -4.17
C ALA A 187 -26.79 -19.63 -2.88
N ASP A 188 -26.20 -20.13 -1.80
CA ASP A 188 -26.01 -19.37 -0.56
C ASP A 188 -24.77 -18.47 -0.68
N ILE A 189 -24.99 -17.26 -1.20
CA ILE A 189 -23.97 -16.22 -1.33
C ILE A 189 -24.38 -15.04 -0.47
N ARG A 190 -23.44 -14.49 0.29
CA ARG A 190 -23.69 -13.37 1.22
C ARG A 190 -22.73 -12.22 0.96
N LEU A 191 -23.17 -11.02 1.27
CA LEU A 191 -22.29 -9.86 1.26
C LEU A 191 -21.12 -10.07 2.22
N GLY A 192 -19.90 -9.86 1.71
CA GLY A 192 -18.67 -10.08 2.47
C GLY A 192 -18.04 -11.47 2.29
N ASP A 193 -18.66 -12.37 1.53
CA ASP A 193 -18.02 -13.64 1.17
C ASP A 193 -16.75 -13.39 0.35
N LEU A 194 -15.68 -14.06 0.73
CA LEU A 194 -14.40 -14.01 0.00
C LEU A 194 -14.46 -14.97 -1.18
N VAL A 195 -14.16 -14.46 -2.38
CA VAL A 195 -14.05 -15.23 -3.62
C VAL A 195 -12.57 -15.46 -3.89
N VAL A 196 -12.17 -16.71 -4.07
CA VAL A 196 -10.77 -17.12 -4.35
C VAL A 196 -10.72 -17.90 -5.65
N SER A 197 -9.54 -17.93 -6.31
CA SER A 197 -9.33 -18.80 -7.47
C SER A 197 -9.39 -20.27 -7.04
N SER A 198 -9.98 -21.10 -7.85
CA SER A 198 -10.10 -22.54 -7.58
C SER A 198 -9.01 -23.35 -8.24
#